data_d684c6382bc620712694a8dd66cef566
#
_entry.id   d684c6382bc620712694a8dd66cef566
#
_cell.length_a   1.000
_cell.length_b   1.000
_cell.length_c   1.000
_cell.angle_alpha   90.00
_cell.angle_beta   90.00
_cell.angle_gamma   90.00
#
_symmetry.space_group_name_H-M   'P 1'
#
loop_
_entity.id
_entity.type
_entity.pdbx_description
1 polymer ?
#
loop_
_entity_poly.entity_id
_entity_poly.type
_entity_poly.pdbx_seq_one_letter_code
_entity_poly.pdbx_strand_id
1 'polypeptide(L)'
;VKNFKYADASVRNQIKCDQFRGVITLGGVIPNDDFNSVNGIQLTSGAERIIEPVKLYNRCPNFLLIFTSFGATINGKIGEAQLAQQTWLDLKVPANRIKIENSSTNTYQNAVQTKAIIGTDGQWLLVTSASHMQRAIQTFRMNGLKVEPIPVDYLWSKPPNYWDFDPIKTVDTWRAIAHEYIGMFYYRFKGWL
;
A
#
# COMPACT_ATOMS: atom_id res chain seq x y z
N VAL A 1 -1.02 14.89 -4.48
CA VAL A 1 -0.06 13.79 -4.62
C VAL A 1 1.28 14.27 -5.17
N LYS A 2 1.32 15.16 -6.17
CA LYS A 2 2.56 15.75 -6.71
C LYS A 2 3.44 16.45 -5.66
N ASN A 3 2.89 16.81 -4.52
CA ASN A 3 3.60 17.50 -3.43
C ASN A 3 4.33 16.53 -2.49
N PHE A 4 4.24 15.22 -2.67
CA PHE A 4 5.00 14.27 -1.88
C PHE A 4 6.43 14.14 -2.44
N LYS A 5 7.41 14.16 -1.55
CA LYS A 5 8.85 14.12 -1.89
C LYS A 5 9.21 12.97 -2.85
N TYR A 6 8.64 11.80 -2.65
CA TYR A 6 8.92 10.60 -3.45
C TYR A 6 7.78 10.23 -4.41
N ALA A 7 6.97 11.21 -4.85
CA ALA A 7 5.93 10.98 -5.84
C ALA A 7 6.51 10.60 -7.20
N ASP A 8 7.64 11.21 -7.58
CA ASP A 8 8.35 10.89 -8.81
C ASP A 8 9.28 9.69 -8.60
N ALA A 9 9.20 8.71 -9.50
CA ALA A 9 10.03 7.52 -9.46
C ALA A 9 11.53 7.83 -9.54
N SER A 10 11.92 8.90 -10.27
CA SER A 10 13.32 9.34 -10.37
C SER A 10 13.89 9.80 -9.02
N VAL A 11 13.07 10.45 -8.20
CA VAL A 11 13.48 10.91 -6.86
C VAL A 11 13.59 9.74 -5.87
N ARG A 12 12.86 8.64 -6.10
CA ARG A 12 12.98 7.45 -5.24
C ARG A 12 14.38 6.85 -5.25
N ASN A 13 15.15 7.04 -6.32
CA ASN A 13 16.55 6.63 -6.38
C ASN A 13 17.45 7.38 -5.38
N GLN A 14 17.00 8.52 -4.85
CA GLN A 14 17.70 9.33 -3.85
C GLN A 14 17.38 8.93 -2.40
N ILE A 15 16.50 7.92 -2.18
CA ILE A 15 16.19 7.40 -0.84
C ILE A 15 17.46 6.84 -0.23
N LYS A 16 17.84 7.34 0.94
CA LYS A 16 18.99 6.86 1.71
C LYS A 16 18.55 5.72 2.62
N CYS A 17 19.18 4.56 2.48
CA CYS A 17 18.77 3.33 3.18
C CYS A 17 18.92 3.43 4.71
N ASP A 18 19.84 4.25 5.20
CA ASP A 18 20.08 4.47 6.63
C ASP A 18 19.00 5.33 7.32
N GLN A 19 18.22 6.08 6.56
CA GLN A 19 17.15 6.93 7.09
C GLN A 19 15.87 6.16 7.43
N PHE A 20 15.67 4.97 6.86
CA PHE A 20 14.43 4.22 6.98
C PHE A 20 14.66 2.80 7.52
N ARG A 21 13.70 2.31 8.30
CA ARG A 21 13.68 0.93 8.80
C ARG A 21 13.16 -0.07 7.77
N GLY A 22 12.34 0.40 6.83
CA GLY A 22 11.72 -0.45 5.82
C GLY A 22 10.50 0.18 5.16
N VAL A 23 9.66 -0.68 4.62
CA VAL A 23 8.51 -0.32 3.81
C VAL A 23 7.25 -0.93 4.40
N ILE A 24 6.22 -0.12 4.59
CA ILE A 24 4.86 -0.54 4.94
C ILE A 24 4.02 -0.47 3.68
N THR A 25 3.36 -1.56 3.32
CA THR A 25 2.49 -1.67 2.14
C THR A 25 1.06 -1.93 2.56
N LEU A 26 0.14 -1.10 2.07
CA LEU A 26 -1.29 -1.31 2.26
C LEU A 26 -1.86 -2.22 1.17
N GLY A 27 -2.64 -3.21 1.59
CA GLY A 27 -3.32 -4.14 0.70
C GLY A 27 -4.43 -3.53 -0.16
N GLY A 28 -5.25 -4.41 -0.72
CA GLY A 28 -6.29 -4.11 -1.72
C GLY A 28 -5.80 -4.31 -3.15
N VAL A 29 -4.85 -5.24 -3.36
CA VAL A 29 -4.21 -5.50 -4.66
C VAL A 29 -4.28 -6.96 -5.11
N ILE A 30 -4.58 -7.87 -4.20
CA ILE A 30 -4.76 -9.29 -4.51
C ILE A 30 -6.20 -9.66 -4.20
N PRO A 31 -7.01 -10.02 -5.19
CA PRO A 31 -8.38 -10.48 -4.95
C PRO A 31 -8.38 -11.69 -4.05
N ASN A 32 -9.25 -11.69 -3.05
CA ASN A 32 -9.43 -12.83 -2.17
C ASN A 32 -10.52 -13.75 -2.72
N ASP A 33 -10.26 -14.37 -3.86
CA ASP A 33 -11.17 -15.27 -4.57
C ASP A 33 -10.55 -16.67 -4.76
N ASP A 34 -11.39 -17.62 -5.21
CA ASP A 34 -10.96 -19.00 -5.45
C ASP A 34 -10.00 -19.12 -6.63
N PHE A 35 -9.95 -18.11 -7.48
CA PHE A 35 -9.14 -18.12 -8.69
C PHE A 35 -7.64 -18.13 -8.37
N ASN A 36 -7.23 -17.40 -7.33
CA ASN A 36 -5.84 -17.33 -6.89
C ASN A 36 -5.29 -18.67 -6.35
N SER A 37 -6.16 -19.55 -5.86
CA SER A 37 -5.73 -20.85 -5.34
C SER A 37 -5.39 -21.88 -6.42
N VAL A 38 -5.94 -21.72 -7.62
CA VAL A 38 -5.84 -22.70 -8.71
C VAL A 38 -4.88 -22.24 -9.83
N ASN A 39 -4.89 -20.94 -10.14
CA ASN A 39 -4.20 -20.40 -11.32
C ASN A 39 -2.98 -19.52 -10.99
N GLY A 40 -2.52 -19.53 -9.74
CA GLY A 40 -1.46 -18.65 -9.27
C GLY A 40 -1.99 -17.29 -8.82
N ILE A 41 -1.11 -16.48 -8.26
CA ILE A 41 -1.47 -15.18 -7.66
C ILE A 41 -1.76 -14.17 -8.75
N GLN A 42 -2.97 -13.64 -8.76
CA GLN A 42 -3.39 -12.56 -9.65
C GLN A 42 -3.32 -11.23 -8.92
N LEU A 43 -2.78 -10.23 -9.58
CA LEU A 43 -2.71 -8.87 -9.09
C LEU A 43 -3.73 -8.00 -9.83
N THR A 44 -4.38 -7.10 -9.11
CA THR A 44 -5.22 -6.05 -9.70
C THR A 44 -4.37 -4.95 -10.37
N SER A 45 -5.00 -3.89 -10.82
CA SER A 45 -4.32 -2.68 -11.33
C SER A 45 -3.31 -2.09 -10.33
N GLY A 46 -3.47 -2.39 -9.02
CA GLY A 46 -2.56 -1.95 -7.96
C GLY A 46 -1.28 -2.78 -7.80
N ALA A 47 -0.89 -3.62 -8.77
CA ALA A 47 0.30 -4.50 -8.72
C ALA A 47 1.59 -3.76 -8.32
N GLU A 48 1.70 -2.47 -8.62
CA GLU A 48 2.86 -1.66 -8.22
C GLU A 48 3.10 -1.65 -6.70
N ARG A 49 2.05 -1.85 -5.88
CA ARG A 49 2.18 -1.97 -4.42
C ARG A 49 2.93 -3.22 -3.98
N ILE A 50 2.93 -4.28 -4.80
CA ILE A 50 3.73 -5.49 -4.55
C ILE A 50 5.16 -5.32 -5.08
N ILE A 51 5.31 -4.70 -6.23
CA ILE A 51 6.60 -4.60 -6.94
C ILE A 51 7.51 -3.52 -6.34
N GLU A 52 6.97 -2.35 -5.99
CA GLU A 52 7.77 -1.23 -5.50
C GLU A 52 8.51 -1.54 -4.19
N PRO A 53 7.92 -2.21 -3.17
CA PRO A 53 8.65 -2.65 -1.99
C PRO A 53 9.83 -3.55 -2.28
N VAL A 54 9.70 -4.47 -3.25
CA VAL A 54 10.79 -5.36 -3.67
C VAL A 54 11.92 -4.59 -4.33
N LYS A 55 11.61 -3.59 -5.19
CA LYS A 55 12.63 -2.69 -5.76
C LYS A 55 13.39 -1.92 -4.68
N LEU A 56 12.66 -1.42 -3.69
CA LEU A 56 13.26 -0.71 -2.54
C LEU A 56 14.12 -1.65 -1.70
N TYR A 57 13.66 -2.87 -1.45
CA TYR A 57 14.42 -3.91 -0.76
C TYR A 57 15.71 -4.28 -1.51
N ASN A 58 15.64 -4.51 -2.82
CA ASN A 58 16.81 -4.88 -3.62
C ASN A 58 17.89 -3.80 -3.57
N ARG A 59 17.51 -2.53 -3.41
CA ARG A 59 18.44 -1.44 -3.22
C ARG A 59 18.89 -1.27 -1.78
N CYS A 60 18.03 -1.55 -0.82
CA CYS A 60 18.26 -1.44 0.61
C CYS A 60 17.98 -2.77 1.32
N PRO A 61 18.89 -3.77 1.26
CA PRO A 61 18.64 -5.14 1.75
C PRO A 61 18.42 -5.25 3.26
N ASN A 62 18.66 -4.18 4.00
CA ASN A 62 18.38 -4.11 5.43
C ASN A 62 16.93 -3.71 5.74
N PHE A 63 16.16 -3.32 4.74
CA PHE A 63 14.75 -2.97 4.93
C PHE A 63 13.93 -4.16 5.40
N LEU A 64 12.98 -3.88 6.29
CA LEU A 64 11.90 -4.78 6.64
C LEU A 64 10.69 -4.44 5.77
N LEU A 65 10.10 -5.42 5.11
CA LEU A 65 8.87 -5.27 4.35
C LEU A 65 7.68 -5.70 5.20
N ILE A 66 6.70 -4.82 5.32
CA ILE A 66 5.47 -5.08 6.07
C ILE A 66 4.29 -4.97 5.11
N PHE A 67 3.48 -6.01 5.06
CA PHE A 67 2.21 -5.96 4.35
C PHE A 67 1.08 -5.96 5.36
N THR A 68 0.19 -4.98 5.28
CA THR A 68 -0.96 -4.84 6.17
C THR A 68 -2.25 -4.78 5.35
N SER A 69 -3.20 -5.66 5.65
CA SER A 69 -4.38 -5.86 4.83
C SER A 69 -5.52 -6.51 5.63
N PHE A 70 -6.71 -6.40 5.09
CA PHE A 70 -7.80 -7.30 5.45
C PHE A 70 -7.56 -8.67 4.83
N GLY A 71 -7.63 -9.71 5.60
CA GLY A 71 -7.45 -11.02 5.00
C GLY A 71 -7.11 -12.13 5.99
N ALA A 72 -7.83 -12.18 7.11
CA ALA A 72 -7.92 -13.44 7.83
C ALA A 72 -8.47 -14.51 6.87
N THR A 73 -7.91 -15.71 6.96
CA THR A 73 -8.44 -16.87 6.23
C THR A 73 -9.93 -17.03 6.50
N ILE A 74 -10.79 -16.63 5.55
CA ILE A 74 -12.23 -16.80 5.65
C ILE A 74 -12.59 -18.05 4.87
N ASN A 75 -13.26 -19.01 5.50
CA ASN A 75 -13.70 -20.27 4.89
C ASN A 75 -12.57 -21.11 4.26
N GLY A 76 -11.37 -21.12 4.89
CA GLY A 76 -10.23 -21.90 4.39
C GLY A 76 -9.47 -21.24 3.22
N LYS A 77 -9.86 -20.04 2.79
CA LYS A 77 -9.15 -19.29 1.73
C LYS A 77 -7.96 -18.54 2.30
N ILE A 78 -6.87 -18.55 1.59
CA ILE A 78 -5.65 -17.82 1.95
C ILE A 78 -5.93 -16.32 1.83
N GLY A 79 -5.64 -15.56 2.88
CA GLY A 79 -5.83 -14.12 2.88
C GLY A 79 -4.81 -13.35 2.03
N GLU A 80 -5.15 -12.12 1.67
CA GLU A 80 -4.30 -11.26 0.82
C GLU A 80 -2.88 -11.10 1.37
N ALA A 81 -2.73 -10.94 2.69
CA ALA A 81 -1.42 -10.74 3.30
C ALA A 81 -0.50 -11.97 3.14
N GLN A 82 -1.06 -13.18 3.24
CA GLN A 82 -0.31 -14.42 3.02
C GLN A 82 0.08 -14.58 1.54
N LEU A 83 -0.82 -14.22 0.60
CA LEU A 83 -0.52 -14.23 -0.83
C LEU A 83 0.57 -13.20 -1.19
N ALA A 84 0.53 -12.01 -0.58
CA ALA A 84 1.57 -11.01 -0.74
C ALA A 84 2.91 -11.49 -0.18
N GLN A 85 2.91 -12.15 0.98
CA GLN A 85 4.10 -12.77 1.56
C GLN A 85 4.69 -13.81 0.60
N GLN A 86 3.85 -14.72 0.07
CA GLN A 86 4.31 -15.73 -0.88
C GLN A 86 4.92 -15.09 -2.12
N THR A 87 4.26 -14.06 -2.67
CA THR A 87 4.78 -13.31 -3.83
C THR A 87 6.16 -12.72 -3.55
N TRP A 88 6.36 -12.12 -2.37
CA TRP A 88 7.66 -11.55 -2.01
C TRP A 88 8.74 -12.61 -1.80
N LEU A 89 8.38 -13.79 -1.25
CA LEU A 89 9.29 -14.94 -1.15
C LEU A 89 9.71 -15.44 -2.53
N ASP A 90 8.77 -15.57 -3.47
CA ASP A 90 9.03 -15.96 -4.85
C ASP A 90 9.93 -14.95 -5.58
N LEU A 91 9.78 -13.66 -5.25
CA LEU A 91 10.65 -12.56 -5.70
C LEU A 91 11.98 -12.48 -4.93
N LYS A 92 12.31 -13.52 -4.13
CA LYS A 92 13.60 -13.69 -3.43
C LYS A 92 13.83 -12.69 -2.27
N VAL A 93 12.77 -12.13 -1.70
CA VAL A 93 12.89 -11.42 -0.42
C VAL A 93 12.98 -12.47 0.69
N PRO A 94 14.00 -12.45 1.56
CA PRO A 94 14.15 -13.44 2.64
C PRO A 94 13.00 -13.36 3.65
N ALA A 95 12.56 -14.50 4.15
CA ALA A 95 11.43 -14.60 5.08
C ALA A 95 11.62 -13.75 6.36
N ASN A 96 12.85 -13.64 6.86
CA ASN A 96 13.18 -12.82 8.03
C ASN A 96 13.10 -11.31 7.76
N ARG A 97 12.90 -10.90 6.51
CA ARG A 97 12.69 -9.51 6.07
C ARG A 97 11.24 -9.21 5.75
N ILE A 98 10.33 -10.15 5.94
CA ILE A 98 8.91 -9.97 5.67
C ILE A 98 8.12 -10.12 6.98
N LYS A 99 7.21 -9.19 7.22
CA LYS A 99 6.16 -9.31 8.24
C LYS A 99 4.81 -9.04 7.60
N ILE A 100 3.80 -9.77 8.02
CA ILE A 100 2.42 -9.58 7.56
C ILE A 100 1.50 -9.25 8.73
N GLU A 101 0.53 -8.43 8.47
CA GLU A 101 -0.62 -8.12 9.31
C GLU A 101 -1.88 -8.42 8.50
N ASN A 102 -2.78 -9.21 9.03
CA ASN A 102 -3.92 -9.78 8.30
C ASN A 102 -5.26 -9.69 9.06
N SER A 103 -5.33 -8.87 10.10
CA SER A 103 -6.51 -8.73 10.95
C SER A 103 -7.28 -7.42 10.72
N SER A 104 -6.69 -6.47 10.03
CA SER A 104 -7.25 -5.14 9.82
C SER A 104 -8.37 -5.13 8.82
N THR A 105 -9.47 -4.42 9.11
CA THR A 105 -10.63 -4.26 8.22
C THR A 105 -10.71 -2.88 7.57
N ASN A 106 -9.85 -1.95 7.95
CA ASN A 106 -9.80 -0.59 7.43
C ASN A 106 -8.43 0.04 7.70
N THR A 107 -8.19 1.21 7.08
CA THR A 107 -6.88 1.89 7.14
C THR A 107 -6.48 2.31 8.56
N TYR A 108 -7.44 2.65 9.42
CA TYR A 108 -7.14 2.97 10.81
C TYR A 108 -6.59 1.74 11.55
N GLN A 109 -7.24 0.59 11.40
CA GLN A 109 -6.76 -0.65 11.99
C GLN A 109 -5.41 -1.07 11.40
N ASN A 110 -5.18 -0.88 10.08
CA ASN A 110 -3.86 -1.10 9.49
C ASN A 110 -2.78 -0.31 10.23
N ALA A 111 -3.03 0.97 10.53
CA ALA A 111 -2.07 1.80 11.27
C ALA A 111 -1.86 1.30 12.72
N VAL A 112 -2.95 0.97 13.43
CA VAL A 112 -2.89 0.47 14.82
C VAL A 112 -2.15 -0.85 14.90
N GLN A 113 -2.50 -1.82 14.04
CA GLN A 113 -1.88 -3.15 14.05
C GLN A 113 -0.43 -3.11 13.54
N THR A 114 -0.15 -2.29 12.53
CA THR A 114 1.25 -2.07 12.11
C THR A 114 2.08 -1.51 13.26
N LYS A 115 1.55 -0.51 14.00
CA LYS A 115 2.22 0.04 15.19
C LYS A 115 2.49 -1.05 16.24
N ALA A 116 1.57 -1.97 16.46
CA ALA A 116 1.78 -3.09 17.40
C ALA A 116 2.94 -4.00 16.97
N ILE A 117 3.19 -4.14 15.66
CA ILE A 117 4.27 -4.99 15.13
C ILE A 117 5.64 -4.29 15.17
N ILE A 118 5.69 -2.97 14.91
CA ILE A 118 6.97 -2.27 14.70
C ILE A 118 7.29 -1.20 15.74
N GLY A 119 6.34 -0.87 16.62
CA GLY A 119 6.46 0.26 17.54
C GLY A 119 6.33 1.61 16.83
N THR A 120 6.83 2.66 17.48
CA THR A 120 6.83 4.04 16.95
C THR A 120 8.21 4.53 16.55
N ASP A 121 9.24 3.69 16.74
CA ASP A 121 10.61 4.07 16.51
C ASP A 121 11.03 3.93 15.05
N GLY A 122 11.81 4.93 14.61
CA GLY A 122 12.34 4.96 13.26
C GLY A 122 11.37 5.54 12.24
N GLN A 123 11.87 5.71 11.04
CA GLN A 123 11.15 6.26 9.89
C GLN A 123 10.85 5.13 8.90
N TRP A 124 9.66 5.16 8.30
CA TRP A 124 9.20 4.11 7.39
C TRP A 124 8.73 4.72 6.08
N LEU A 125 8.86 3.98 5.00
CA LEU A 125 8.24 4.31 3.72
C LEU A 125 6.84 3.68 3.70
N LEU A 126 5.83 4.45 3.26
CA LEU A 126 4.45 3.98 3.14
C LEU A 126 4.06 3.88 1.67
N VAL A 127 3.77 2.67 1.21
CA VAL A 127 3.37 2.38 -0.18
C VAL A 127 1.88 2.10 -0.25
N THR A 128 1.17 2.86 -1.06
CA THR A 128 -0.24 2.63 -1.43
C THR A 128 -0.57 3.41 -2.70
N SER A 129 -1.80 3.24 -3.25
CA SER A 129 -2.24 4.02 -4.41
C SER A 129 -2.14 5.51 -4.17
N ALA A 130 -1.82 6.24 -5.23
CA ALA A 130 -1.76 7.70 -5.21
C ALA A 130 -3.08 8.34 -4.76
N SER A 131 -4.23 7.79 -5.16
CA SER A 131 -5.56 8.24 -4.73
C SER A 131 -5.79 8.07 -3.23
N HIS A 132 -5.33 6.96 -2.65
CA HIS A 132 -5.49 6.62 -1.23
C HIS A 132 -4.44 7.26 -0.32
N MET A 133 -3.31 7.72 -0.86
CA MET A 133 -2.13 8.13 -0.09
C MET A 133 -2.42 9.22 0.95
N GLN A 134 -3.26 10.21 0.60
CA GLN A 134 -3.56 11.32 1.48
C GLN A 134 -4.22 10.86 2.79
N ARG A 135 -5.21 9.97 2.70
CA ARG A 135 -5.90 9.40 3.87
C ARG A 135 -4.98 8.47 4.65
N ALA A 136 -4.23 7.62 3.97
CA ALA A 136 -3.32 6.68 4.60
C ALA A 136 -2.24 7.38 5.44
N ILE A 137 -1.54 8.38 4.87
CA ILE A 137 -0.45 9.05 5.58
C ILE A 137 -0.94 9.82 6.82
N GLN A 138 -2.11 10.46 6.73
CA GLN A 138 -2.69 11.16 7.88
C GLN A 138 -3.03 10.16 8.99
N THR A 139 -3.72 9.05 8.65
CA THR A 139 -4.09 8.00 9.62
C THR A 139 -2.86 7.39 10.31
N PHE A 140 -1.81 7.08 9.55
CA PHE A 140 -0.59 6.49 10.12
C PHE A 140 0.13 7.48 11.05
N ARG A 141 0.23 8.75 10.65
CA ARG A 141 0.86 9.80 11.47
C ARG A 141 0.07 10.10 12.74
N MET A 142 -1.26 10.13 12.68
CA MET A 142 -2.13 10.28 13.87
C MET A 142 -1.93 9.14 14.87
N ASN A 143 -1.61 7.94 14.40
CA ASN A 143 -1.28 6.82 15.27
C ASN A 143 0.18 6.82 15.78
N GLY A 144 0.95 7.89 15.49
CA GLY A 144 2.32 8.10 15.98
C GLY A 144 3.40 7.43 15.14
N LEU A 145 3.06 6.90 13.96
CA LEU A 145 4.05 6.32 13.04
C LEU A 145 4.69 7.41 12.19
N LYS A 146 6.02 7.41 12.11
CA LYS A 146 6.78 8.34 11.25
C LYS A 146 6.88 7.73 9.85
N VAL A 147 6.01 8.17 8.95
CA VAL A 147 5.92 7.62 7.59
C VAL A 147 6.15 8.67 6.52
N GLU A 148 6.88 8.27 5.45
CA GLU A 148 7.09 9.03 4.22
C GLU A 148 6.38 8.35 3.05
N PRO A 149 5.59 9.08 2.25
CA PRO A 149 4.76 8.50 1.21
C PRO A 149 5.57 8.08 -0.03
N ILE A 150 5.27 6.89 -0.51
CA ILE A 150 5.65 6.36 -1.81
C ILE A 150 4.36 6.04 -2.58
N PRO A 151 3.72 7.04 -3.20
CA PRO A 151 2.51 6.82 -3.96
C PRO A 151 2.81 6.05 -5.25
N VAL A 152 2.04 5.00 -5.49
CA VAL A 152 2.08 4.18 -6.71
C VAL A 152 0.68 4.09 -7.30
N ASP A 153 0.47 3.31 -8.33
CA ASP A 153 -0.87 3.04 -8.88
C ASP A 153 -1.64 4.35 -9.14
N TYR A 154 -1.06 5.17 -10.02
CA TYR A 154 -1.67 6.42 -10.42
C TYR A 154 -2.83 6.18 -11.39
N LEU A 155 -4.01 6.75 -11.10
CA LEU A 155 -5.18 6.67 -11.98
C LEU A 155 -4.90 7.22 -13.39
N TRP A 156 -3.97 8.16 -13.49
CA TRP A 156 -3.58 8.82 -14.74
C TRP A 156 -2.07 8.90 -14.84
N SER A 157 -1.50 8.31 -15.86
CA SER A 157 -0.07 8.41 -16.19
C SER A 157 0.29 9.72 -16.90
N LYS A 158 -0.68 10.33 -17.58
CA LYS A 158 -0.58 11.63 -18.29
C LYS A 158 -1.81 12.48 -18.00
N PRO A 159 -1.74 13.82 -18.11
CA PRO A 159 -2.93 14.67 -18.08
C PRO A 159 -3.93 14.18 -19.13
N PRO A 160 -5.23 14.10 -18.82
CA PRO A 160 -6.23 13.69 -19.78
C PRO A 160 -6.22 14.66 -20.98
N ASN A 161 -6.11 14.11 -22.17
CA ASN A 161 -6.28 14.88 -23.39
C ASN A 161 -7.77 14.83 -23.77
N TYR A 162 -8.34 15.94 -24.25
CA TYR A 162 -9.76 16.03 -24.62
C TYR A 162 -10.19 14.96 -25.63
N TRP A 163 -9.24 14.45 -26.42
CA TRP A 163 -9.49 13.43 -27.45
C TRP A 163 -9.38 11.98 -26.95
N ASP A 164 -8.89 11.76 -25.71
CA ASP A 164 -8.74 10.43 -25.10
C ASP A 164 -9.87 10.15 -24.10
N PHE A 165 -11.11 10.55 -24.43
CA PHE A 165 -12.25 10.34 -23.56
C PHE A 165 -12.64 8.86 -23.51
N ASP A 166 -12.34 8.22 -22.39
CA ASP A 166 -12.79 6.87 -22.02
C ASP A 166 -13.88 6.99 -20.94
N PRO A 167 -15.15 6.74 -21.28
CA PRO A 167 -16.27 6.87 -20.33
C PRO A 167 -16.13 5.93 -19.13
N ILE A 168 -15.68 4.68 -19.36
CA ILE A 168 -15.55 3.67 -18.31
C ILE A 168 -14.45 4.09 -17.34
N LYS A 169 -13.29 4.43 -17.84
CA LYS A 169 -12.17 4.92 -17.02
C LYS A 169 -12.51 6.20 -16.26
N THR A 170 -13.33 7.05 -16.86
CA THR A 170 -13.81 8.27 -16.22
C THR A 170 -14.71 7.95 -15.02
N VAL A 171 -15.66 7.03 -15.17
CA VAL A 171 -16.55 6.58 -14.08
C VAL A 171 -15.75 5.93 -12.95
N ASP A 172 -14.81 5.05 -13.27
CA ASP A 172 -13.95 4.41 -12.26
C ASP A 172 -13.08 5.44 -11.51
N THR A 173 -12.59 6.45 -12.21
CA THR A 173 -11.85 7.56 -11.60
C THR A 173 -12.71 8.36 -10.63
N TRP A 174 -13.94 8.73 -11.03
CA TRP A 174 -14.88 9.43 -10.14
C TRP A 174 -15.26 8.59 -8.93
N ARG A 175 -15.49 7.29 -9.13
CA ARG A 175 -15.76 6.34 -8.03
C ARG A 175 -14.62 6.31 -7.03
N ALA A 176 -13.38 6.20 -7.50
CA ALA A 176 -12.20 6.19 -6.63
C ALA A 176 -12.05 7.51 -5.86
N ILE A 177 -12.22 8.66 -6.53
CA ILE A 177 -12.16 9.98 -5.92
C ILE A 177 -13.26 10.14 -4.86
N ALA A 178 -14.51 9.84 -5.20
CA ALA A 178 -15.65 9.94 -4.29
C ALA A 178 -15.45 9.05 -3.04
N HIS A 179 -14.98 7.81 -3.24
CA HIS A 179 -14.65 6.90 -2.14
C HIS A 179 -13.63 7.51 -1.17
N GLU A 180 -12.56 8.13 -1.67
CA GLU A 180 -11.55 8.74 -0.82
C GLU A 180 -12.06 10.00 -0.10
N TYR A 181 -12.86 10.85 -0.74
CA TYR A 181 -13.47 12.02 -0.09
C TYR A 181 -14.46 11.61 1.02
N ILE A 182 -15.32 10.63 0.75
CA ILE A 182 -16.25 10.08 1.75
C ILE A 182 -15.45 9.44 2.89
N GLY A 183 -14.41 8.67 2.56
CA GLY A 183 -13.52 8.08 3.54
C GLY A 183 -12.83 9.11 4.42
N MET A 184 -12.28 10.18 3.87
CA MET A 184 -11.65 11.27 4.63
C MET A 184 -12.65 11.97 5.54
N PHE A 185 -13.87 12.25 5.06
CA PHE A 185 -14.92 12.86 5.88
C PHE A 185 -15.30 11.95 7.07
N TYR A 186 -15.53 10.67 6.82
CA TYR A 186 -15.85 9.69 7.85
C TYR A 186 -14.72 9.56 8.90
N TYR A 187 -13.47 9.51 8.46
CA TYR A 187 -12.32 9.39 9.34
C TYR A 187 -12.12 10.65 10.21
N ARG A 188 -12.37 11.84 9.66
CA ARG A 188 -12.38 13.08 10.46
C ARG A 188 -13.48 13.05 11.52
N PHE A 189 -14.67 12.62 11.16
CA PHE A 189 -15.78 12.50 12.11
C PHE A 189 -15.47 11.51 13.26
N LYS A 190 -14.73 10.45 12.97
CA LYS A 190 -14.27 9.45 13.96
C LYS A 190 -13.03 9.90 14.75
N GLY A 191 -12.40 11.01 14.42
CA GLY A 191 -11.13 11.42 15.03
C GLY A 191 -9.94 10.54 14.67
N TRP A 192 -9.96 9.92 13.48
CA TRP A 192 -8.92 9.05 12.96
C TRP A 192 -7.97 9.75 11.97
N LEU A 193 -8.26 11.04 11.65
CA LEU A 193 -7.45 11.98 10.86
C LEU A 193 -7.23 13.27 11.61
#